data_b2c2bbd40815d908bf5f0f56408fb1bb
#
_entry.id   b2c2bbd40815d908bf5f0f56408fb1bb
#
_cell.length_a   1.000
_cell.length_b   1.000
_cell.length_c   1.000
_cell.angle_alpha   90.00
_cell.angle_beta   90.00
_cell.angle_gamma   90.00
#
_symmetry.space_group_name_H-M   'P 1'
#
loop_
_entity.id
_entity.type
_entity.pdbx_description
1 polymer ?
#
loop_
_entity_poly.entity_id
_entity_poly.type
_entity_poly.pdbx_seq_one_letter_code
_entity_poly.pdbx_strand_id
1 'polypeptide(L)'
;MMKLSHESKLRLGVGIGAFVLIIGLVFGISRTLIHFDGPWDFDDVVSGLSGMDDALDEDDLLDSGNYSARPQQLSSETFDADAFQSLDLDVTSGTVEVKCVSGGPVRVIESGRVAKGTSASDAATRNLAEVKGSTLKISQFDYDDKRAIDRTITIELPRDVADNLVGIMANVGSGDLAVADIACHDLDITLNSGDVEFTGTVTDTLNAKVGSGDMTFELYQAPAKSMDVSVGSGDVEMTVPSSTGFKASLTVGSGDFESDFLPLGYDGETILNLEFDNGDKSATYRFEVGSGDMSFDPE
;
A
#
# COMPACT_ATOMS: atom_id res chain seq x y z
N MET A 1 -26.19 2.67 18.01
CA MET A 1 -25.29 1.51 17.96
C MET A 1 -25.76 0.63 16.82
N MET A 2 -25.45 1.02 15.60
CA MET A 2 -25.75 0.24 14.40
C MET A 2 -24.62 -0.77 14.20
N LYS A 3 -24.96 -2.05 14.24
CA LYS A 3 -24.00 -3.11 13.94
C LYS A 3 -23.82 -3.13 12.43
N LEU A 4 -22.60 -2.95 11.96
CA LEU A 4 -22.21 -3.30 10.59
C LEU A 4 -22.85 -4.62 10.19
N SER A 5 -23.40 -4.72 8.99
CA SER A 5 -23.98 -5.97 8.51
C SER A 5 -22.89 -7.03 8.49
N HIS A 6 -23.27 -8.28 8.74
CA HIS A 6 -22.34 -9.42 8.76
C HIS A 6 -21.55 -9.55 7.44
N GLU A 7 -22.13 -9.08 6.34
CA GLU A 7 -21.50 -9.11 5.01
C GLU A 7 -20.42 -8.02 4.82
N SER A 8 -20.60 -6.81 5.36
CA SER A 8 -19.59 -5.75 5.32
C SER A 8 -18.35 -6.13 6.12
N LYS A 9 -18.55 -6.74 7.30
CA LYS A 9 -17.44 -7.27 8.12
C LYS A 9 -16.71 -8.44 7.46
N LEU A 10 -17.42 -9.25 6.66
CA LEU A 10 -16.81 -10.38 5.96
C LEU A 10 -15.96 -9.91 4.78
N ARG A 11 -16.42 -8.88 4.03
CA ARG A 11 -15.66 -8.31 2.90
C ARG A 11 -14.42 -7.58 3.36
N LEU A 12 -14.52 -6.78 4.43
CA LEU A 12 -13.39 -6.09 5.03
C LEU A 12 -12.34 -7.07 5.57
N GLY A 13 -12.78 -8.11 6.29
CA GLY A 13 -11.89 -9.16 6.84
C GLY A 13 -11.19 -10.02 5.78
N VAL A 14 -11.80 -10.23 4.62
CA VAL A 14 -11.21 -11.04 3.53
C VAL A 14 -10.13 -10.25 2.77
N GLY A 15 -10.33 -8.95 2.55
CA GLY A 15 -9.33 -8.09 1.90
C GLY A 15 -8.03 -8.03 2.71
N ILE A 16 -8.11 -7.70 3.99
CA ILE A 16 -6.94 -7.60 4.89
C ILE A 16 -6.28 -8.98 5.10
N GLY A 17 -7.08 -10.03 5.26
CA GLY A 17 -6.55 -11.39 5.46
C GLY A 17 -5.81 -11.94 4.23
N ALA A 18 -6.26 -11.63 3.02
CA ALA A 18 -5.63 -12.09 1.78
C ALA A 18 -4.29 -11.37 1.53
N PHE A 19 -4.21 -10.07 1.80
CA PHE A 19 -2.99 -9.29 1.60
C PHE A 19 -1.89 -9.66 2.61
N VAL A 20 -2.23 -9.81 3.89
CA VAL A 20 -1.29 -10.29 4.93
C VAL A 20 -0.78 -11.71 4.61
N LEU A 21 -1.60 -12.56 3.98
CA LEU A 21 -1.20 -13.92 3.61
C LEU A 21 -0.25 -13.93 2.39
N ILE A 22 -0.42 -13.01 1.45
CA ILE A 22 0.47 -12.83 0.30
C ILE A 22 1.83 -12.29 0.77
N ILE A 23 1.88 -11.28 1.65
CA ILE A 23 3.12 -10.78 2.25
C ILE A 23 3.83 -11.90 3.03
N GLY A 24 3.12 -12.67 3.83
CA GLY A 24 3.69 -13.80 4.58
C GLY A 24 4.29 -14.91 3.70
N LEU A 25 3.76 -15.13 2.51
CA LEU A 25 4.26 -16.11 1.54
C LEU A 25 5.50 -15.62 0.78
N VAL A 26 5.56 -14.33 0.47
CA VAL A 26 6.68 -13.71 -0.26
C VAL A 26 7.89 -13.51 0.66
N PHE A 27 7.67 -13.13 1.93
CA PHE A 27 8.76 -12.83 2.87
C PHE A 27 9.44 -14.03 3.52
N GLY A 28 8.98 -15.26 3.27
CA GLY A 28 9.64 -16.45 3.78
C GLY A 28 9.82 -16.42 5.31
N ILE A 29 8.89 -15.83 6.06
CA ILE A 29 8.95 -15.74 7.51
C ILE A 29 8.88 -17.16 8.07
N SER A 30 10.04 -17.62 8.51
CA SER A 30 10.21 -18.84 9.31
C SER A 30 9.22 -18.78 10.48
N ARG A 31 8.42 -19.85 10.62
CA ARG A 31 7.45 -20.09 11.68
C ARG A 31 7.97 -19.69 13.05
N THR A 32 7.74 -18.47 13.46
CA THR A 32 7.85 -18.08 14.86
C THR A 32 6.54 -17.41 15.23
N LEU A 33 5.60 -18.25 15.65
CA LEU A 33 4.45 -17.98 16.52
C LEU A 33 3.99 -16.52 16.62
N ILE A 34 3.14 -16.09 15.71
CA ILE A 34 2.15 -15.07 16.04
C ILE A 34 0.98 -15.84 16.67
N HIS A 35 0.83 -15.70 17.97
CA HIS A 35 -0.29 -16.28 18.72
C HIS A 35 -1.48 -15.33 18.53
N PHE A 36 -2.35 -15.65 17.57
CA PHE A 36 -3.65 -15.00 17.46
C PHE A 36 -4.61 -15.65 18.45
N ASP A 37 -4.87 -14.98 19.58
CA ASP A 37 -6.01 -15.29 20.46
C ASP A 37 -7.26 -14.60 19.90
N GLY A 38 -7.82 -15.12 18.80
CA GLY A 38 -9.07 -14.68 18.21
C GLY A 38 -9.97 -15.84 17.79
N PRO A 39 -11.28 -15.65 17.62
CA PRO A 39 -12.26 -16.71 17.41
C PRO A 39 -12.29 -17.29 15.98
N TRP A 40 -11.17 -17.32 15.27
CA TRP A 40 -11.10 -17.83 13.90
C TRP A 40 -10.45 -19.21 13.87
N ASP A 41 -11.24 -20.21 13.47
CA ASP A 41 -10.75 -21.57 13.27
C ASP A 41 -10.06 -21.65 11.91
N PHE A 42 -8.81 -22.15 11.89
CA PHE A 42 -8.00 -22.24 10.69
C PHE A 42 -8.61 -23.19 9.63
N ASP A 43 -9.44 -24.12 10.08
CA ASP A 43 -10.15 -25.05 9.20
C ASP A 43 -11.24 -24.37 8.37
N ASP A 44 -11.80 -23.24 8.84
CA ASP A 44 -12.77 -22.45 8.07
C ASP A 44 -12.10 -21.64 6.95
N VAL A 45 -10.84 -21.23 7.13
CA VAL A 45 -10.06 -20.52 6.10
C VAL A 45 -9.65 -21.48 4.98
N VAL A 46 -9.23 -22.69 5.33
CA VAL A 46 -8.82 -23.72 4.35
C VAL A 46 -10.02 -24.25 3.55
N SER A 47 -11.20 -24.35 4.18
CA SER A 47 -12.42 -24.77 3.48
C SER A 47 -12.96 -23.72 2.52
N GLY A 48 -12.68 -22.41 2.78
CA GLY A 48 -12.98 -21.31 1.88
C GLY A 48 -12.11 -21.30 0.62
N LEU A 49 -10.86 -21.80 0.73
CA LEU A 49 -9.91 -21.88 -0.38
C LEU A 49 -10.21 -23.07 -1.32
N SER A 50 -10.88 -24.11 -0.85
CA SER A 50 -11.26 -25.27 -1.69
C SER A 50 -12.39 -24.97 -2.69
N GLY A 51 -13.01 -23.78 -2.63
CA GLY A 51 -14.00 -23.28 -3.60
C GLY A 51 -13.41 -22.32 -4.65
N MET A 52 -12.11 -22.00 -4.58
CA MET A 52 -11.43 -21.12 -5.52
C MET A 52 -10.83 -21.85 -6.74
N ASP A 53 -10.92 -23.16 -6.80
CA ASP A 53 -10.44 -23.97 -7.95
C ASP A 53 -11.23 -23.72 -9.25
N ASP A 54 -12.39 -23.05 -9.19
CA ASP A 54 -13.23 -22.75 -10.36
C ASP A 54 -13.04 -21.34 -10.94
N ALA A 55 -12.11 -20.52 -10.42
CA ALA A 55 -11.92 -19.13 -10.83
C ALA A 55 -10.55 -18.83 -11.46
N LEU A 56 -9.75 -19.84 -11.73
CA LEU A 56 -8.56 -19.64 -12.56
C LEU A 56 -8.99 -19.76 -14.02
N ASP A 57 -8.93 -18.64 -14.75
CA ASP A 57 -9.12 -18.63 -16.18
C ASP A 57 -8.18 -19.66 -16.83
N GLU A 58 -8.71 -20.48 -17.77
CA GLU A 58 -7.89 -21.48 -18.50
C GLU A 58 -6.69 -20.83 -19.21
N ASP A 59 -6.73 -19.53 -19.49
CA ASP A 59 -5.64 -18.75 -20.07
C ASP A 59 -4.45 -18.58 -19.11
N ASP A 60 -4.66 -18.45 -17.78
CA ASP A 60 -3.59 -18.39 -16.77
C ASP A 60 -2.85 -19.72 -16.63
N LEU A 61 -3.55 -20.85 -16.79
CA LEU A 61 -2.95 -22.18 -16.76
C LEU A 61 -2.11 -22.48 -18.03
N LEU A 62 -2.44 -21.89 -19.18
CA LEU A 62 -1.71 -22.08 -20.43
C LEU A 62 -0.38 -21.31 -20.44
N ASP A 63 -0.28 -20.18 -19.76
CA ASP A 63 0.94 -19.35 -19.72
C ASP A 63 1.97 -19.86 -18.67
N SER A 64 1.54 -20.56 -17.62
CA SER A 64 2.43 -21.13 -16.60
C SER A 64 3.48 -22.10 -17.15
N GLY A 65 3.20 -22.70 -18.32
CA GLY A 65 4.11 -23.62 -19.01
C GLY A 65 5.32 -22.96 -19.68
N ASN A 66 5.28 -21.65 -19.93
CA ASN A 66 6.31 -20.92 -20.68
C ASN A 66 7.30 -20.14 -19.77
N TYR A 67 7.03 -20.04 -18.48
CA TYR A 67 7.85 -19.33 -17.50
C TYR A 67 8.43 -20.26 -16.44
N SER A 68 9.34 -19.73 -15.63
CA SER A 68 9.89 -20.45 -14.48
C SER A 68 8.80 -20.68 -13.42
N ALA A 69 8.83 -21.84 -12.75
CA ALA A 69 7.83 -22.18 -11.72
C ALA A 69 7.89 -21.29 -10.47
N ARG A 70 9.00 -20.61 -10.25
CA ARG A 70 9.22 -19.69 -9.12
C ARG A 70 9.87 -18.41 -9.60
N PRO A 71 9.60 -17.26 -8.95
CA PRO A 71 10.32 -16.03 -9.19
C PRO A 71 11.83 -16.23 -9.00
N GLN A 72 12.62 -15.53 -9.79
CA GLN A 72 14.09 -15.47 -9.73
C GLN A 72 14.49 -14.02 -9.56
N GLN A 73 15.61 -13.77 -8.88
CA GLN A 73 16.20 -12.45 -8.86
C GLN A 73 16.74 -12.12 -10.27
N LEU A 74 16.22 -11.02 -10.83
CA LEU A 74 16.61 -10.52 -12.16
C LEU A 74 17.78 -9.56 -12.06
N SER A 75 17.71 -8.61 -11.11
CA SER A 75 18.75 -7.65 -10.82
C SER A 75 18.84 -7.34 -9.32
N SER A 76 19.97 -6.73 -8.92
CA SER A 76 20.15 -6.15 -7.59
C SER A 76 21.15 -5.01 -7.70
N GLU A 77 20.73 -3.81 -7.32
CA GLU A 77 21.54 -2.61 -7.28
C GLU A 77 21.71 -2.12 -5.84
N THR A 78 22.82 -1.48 -5.54
CA THR A 78 23.10 -0.93 -4.21
C THR A 78 23.42 0.55 -4.31
N PHE A 79 22.94 1.32 -3.32
CA PHE A 79 23.14 2.75 -3.23
C PHE A 79 23.71 3.12 -1.86
N ASP A 80 24.49 4.18 -1.81
CA ASP A 80 24.95 4.73 -0.55
C ASP A 80 23.79 5.40 0.19
N ALA A 81 23.73 5.23 1.50
CA ALA A 81 22.65 5.71 2.35
C ALA A 81 22.48 7.25 2.31
N ASP A 82 23.56 7.98 2.10
CA ASP A 82 23.59 9.44 2.02
C ASP A 82 23.43 9.99 0.59
N ALA A 83 23.26 9.12 -0.41
CA ALA A 83 23.12 9.52 -1.81
C ALA A 83 21.75 10.18 -2.10
N PHE A 84 20.75 9.94 -1.30
CA PHE A 84 19.40 10.48 -1.50
C PHE A 84 18.68 10.70 -0.15
N GLN A 85 17.60 11.45 -0.19
CA GLN A 85 16.73 11.75 0.95
C GLN A 85 15.25 11.55 0.63
N SER A 86 14.93 11.25 -0.62
CA SER A 86 13.54 11.07 -1.08
C SER A 86 13.43 9.90 -2.05
N LEU A 87 12.23 9.32 -2.14
CA LEU A 87 11.87 8.29 -3.11
C LEU A 87 10.90 8.86 -4.15
N ASP A 88 11.07 8.48 -5.40
CA ASP A 88 10.13 8.73 -6.51
C ASP A 88 9.82 7.37 -7.17
N LEU A 89 8.60 6.87 -6.95
CA LEU A 89 8.16 5.54 -7.32
C LEU A 89 7.13 5.63 -8.45
N ASP A 90 7.45 5.03 -9.58
CA ASP A 90 6.54 4.93 -10.72
C ASP A 90 6.15 3.45 -10.93
N VAL A 91 4.93 3.09 -10.47
CA VAL A 91 4.42 1.72 -10.38
C VAL A 91 3.27 1.54 -11.36
N THR A 92 3.54 1.28 -12.63
CA THR A 92 2.45 1.09 -13.61
C THR A 92 1.82 -0.28 -13.54
N SER A 93 2.61 -1.31 -13.24
CA SER A 93 2.17 -2.70 -13.12
C SER A 93 3.15 -3.49 -12.25
N GLY A 94 2.74 -4.68 -11.78
CA GLY A 94 3.53 -5.49 -10.86
C GLY A 94 3.52 -4.92 -9.45
N THR A 95 4.43 -5.36 -8.60
CA THR A 95 4.47 -5.00 -7.19
C THR A 95 5.75 -4.24 -6.85
N VAL A 96 5.63 -3.16 -6.08
CA VAL A 96 6.77 -2.46 -5.46
C VAL A 96 6.63 -2.55 -3.94
N GLU A 97 7.69 -3.02 -3.28
CA GLU A 97 7.76 -3.14 -1.83
C GLU A 97 8.89 -2.24 -1.30
N VAL A 98 8.59 -1.34 -0.38
CA VAL A 98 9.56 -0.53 0.35
C VAL A 98 9.56 -0.99 1.80
N LYS A 99 10.68 -1.47 2.30
CA LYS A 99 10.77 -2.01 3.65
C LYS A 99 12.02 -1.57 4.40
N CYS A 100 11.86 -1.37 5.69
CA CYS A 100 12.97 -1.15 6.58
C CYS A 100 13.72 -2.45 6.89
N VAL A 101 15.06 -2.38 6.89
CA VAL A 101 15.92 -3.49 7.29
C VAL A 101 16.88 -3.06 8.42
N SER A 102 17.37 -4.03 9.20
CA SER A 102 18.18 -3.76 10.39
C SER A 102 19.56 -3.15 10.09
N GLY A 103 20.01 -3.13 8.85
CA GLY A 103 21.29 -2.56 8.43
C GLY A 103 21.73 -3.06 7.05
N GLY A 104 22.87 -2.57 6.59
CA GLY A 104 23.41 -2.84 5.26
C GLY A 104 23.28 -1.61 4.34
N PRO A 105 23.65 -1.72 3.07
CA PRO A 105 23.42 -0.66 2.09
C PRO A 105 21.93 -0.62 1.69
N VAL A 106 21.51 0.48 1.11
CA VAL A 106 20.24 0.55 0.39
C VAL A 106 20.31 -0.41 -0.80
N ARG A 107 19.28 -1.23 -0.98
CA ARG A 107 19.23 -2.21 -2.07
C ARG A 107 17.93 -2.10 -2.83
N VAL A 108 18.02 -2.15 -4.15
CA VAL A 108 16.87 -2.29 -5.05
C VAL A 108 17.02 -3.62 -5.76
N ILE A 109 16.07 -4.52 -5.53
CA ILE A 109 16.08 -5.89 -6.02
C ILE A 109 14.87 -6.09 -6.93
N GLU A 110 15.12 -6.51 -8.16
CA GLU A 110 14.06 -6.93 -9.08
C GLU A 110 13.98 -8.45 -9.10
N SER A 111 12.79 -8.99 -9.00
CA SER A 111 12.48 -10.41 -9.14
C SER A 111 11.29 -10.63 -10.08
N GLY A 112 11.18 -11.85 -10.62
CA GLY A 112 10.07 -12.21 -11.50
C GLY A 112 10.20 -13.63 -12.02
N ARG A 113 9.16 -14.13 -12.67
CA ARG A 113 9.16 -15.44 -13.33
C ARG A 113 9.66 -15.28 -14.76
N VAL A 114 10.78 -15.93 -15.06
CA VAL A 114 11.54 -15.76 -16.31
C VAL A 114 11.02 -16.69 -17.39
N ALA A 115 10.87 -16.16 -18.60
CA ALA A 115 10.47 -16.95 -19.78
C ALA A 115 11.50 -18.04 -20.09
N LYS A 116 11.04 -19.23 -20.50
CA LYS A 116 11.90 -20.35 -20.85
C LYS A 116 12.87 -19.95 -21.98
N GLY A 117 14.14 -20.23 -21.78
CA GLY A 117 15.20 -19.88 -22.72
C GLY A 117 15.76 -18.47 -22.57
N THR A 118 15.25 -17.68 -21.66
CA THR A 118 15.80 -16.36 -21.27
C THR A 118 16.60 -16.49 -19.97
N SER A 119 17.72 -15.80 -19.84
CA SER A 119 18.42 -15.71 -18.56
C SER A 119 17.77 -14.64 -17.68
N ALA A 120 17.92 -14.76 -16.34
CA ALA A 120 17.41 -13.77 -15.42
C ALA A 120 17.97 -12.36 -15.71
N SER A 121 19.27 -12.27 -16.00
CA SER A 121 19.94 -11.01 -16.34
C SER A 121 19.47 -10.39 -17.66
N ASP A 122 19.06 -11.21 -18.64
CA ASP A 122 18.50 -10.70 -19.89
C ASP A 122 17.06 -10.21 -19.75
N ALA A 123 16.35 -10.75 -18.75
CA ALA A 123 15.00 -10.36 -18.38
C ALA A 123 14.94 -9.11 -17.48
N ALA A 124 16.07 -8.73 -16.85
CA ALA A 124 16.15 -7.58 -15.96
C ALA A 124 15.77 -6.26 -16.65
N THR A 125 15.10 -5.39 -15.90
CA THR A 125 14.77 -4.03 -16.35
C THR A 125 16.03 -3.18 -16.43
N ARG A 126 16.21 -2.47 -17.52
CA ARG A 126 17.35 -1.57 -17.69
C ARG A 126 17.06 -0.24 -17.02
N ASN A 127 18.07 0.27 -16.28
CA ASN A 127 17.97 1.54 -15.54
C ASN A 127 16.74 1.57 -14.60
N LEU A 128 16.52 0.47 -13.88
CA LEU A 128 15.42 0.32 -12.95
C LEU A 128 15.47 1.38 -11.87
N ALA A 129 16.66 1.64 -11.32
CA ALA A 129 16.86 2.58 -10.24
C ALA A 129 17.99 3.57 -10.59
N GLU A 130 17.80 4.86 -10.30
CA GLU A 130 18.81 5.89 -10.47
C GLU A 130 18.66 6.98 -9.39
N VAL A 131 19.78 7.53 -8.94
CA VAL A 131 19.77 8.72 -8.09
C VAL A 131 19.85 9.98 -8.95
N LYS A 132 18.83 10.82 -8.84
CA LYS A 132 18.77 12.14 -9.49
C LYS A 132 18.69 13.24 -8.44
N GLY A 133 19.78 14.00 -8.28
CA GLY A 133 19.88 14.98 -7.21
C GLY A 133 19.88 14.30 -5.84
N SER A 134 18.85 14.55 -5.03
CA SER A 134 18.63 13.91 -3.73
C SER A 134 17.48 12.91 -3.73
N THR A 135 17.11 12.38 -4.88
CA THR A 135 15.97 11.45 -5.01
C THR A 135 16.41 10.15 -5.65
N LEU A 136 16.09 9.03 -5.01
CA LEU A 136 16.16 7.70 -5.62
C LEU A 136 14.88 7.49 -6.42
N LYS A 137 15.04 7.43 -7.72
CA LYS A 137 13.95 7.21 -8.67
C LYS A 137 13.90 5.75 -9.09
N ILE A 138 12.74 5.15 -8.94
CA ILE A 138 12.43 3.81 -9.47
C ILE A 138 11.62 4.01 -10.74
N SER A 139 12.20 3.57 -11.85
CA SER A 139 11.56 3.66 -13.16
C SER A 139 10.76 2.40 -13.44
N GLN A 140 9.66 2.59 -14.09
CA GLN A 140 8.74 1.58 -14.54
C GLN A 140 9.41 0.55 -15.45
N PHE A 141 9.00 -0.72 -15.35
CA PHE A 141 9.33 -1.71 -16.37
C PHE A 141 8.37 -1.62 -17.55
N ASP A 142 8.85 -2.00 -18.71
CA ASP A 142 8.04 -2.09 -19.91
C ASP A 142 7.02 -3.23 -19.76
N TYR A 143 5.73 -2.88 -19.71
CA TYR A 143 4.63 -3.85 -19.57
C TYR A 143 4.59 -4.87 -20.71
N ASP A 144 5.03 -4.49 -21.91
CA ASP A 144 5.09 -5.38 -23.09
C ASP A 144 6.31 -6.32 -23.05
N ASP A 145 7.20 -6.18 -22.08
CA ASP A 145 8.37 -7.05 -21.94
C ASP A 145 7.98 -8.43 -21.39
N LYS A 146 7.74 -9.37 -22.29
CA LYS A 146 7.37 -10.76 -21.97
C LYS A 146 8.55 -11.64 -21.55
N ARG A 147 9.76 -11.10 -21.33
CA ARG A 147 10.92 -11.87 -20.83
C ARG A 147 10.78 -12.30 -19.38
N ALA A 148 10.03 -11.55 -18.59
CA ALA A 148 9.59 -11.96 -17.26
C ALA A 148 8.18 -11.43 -16.96
N ILE A 149 7.45 -12.18 -16.12
CA ILE A 149 6.13 -11.84 -15.58
C ILE A 149 6.19 -11.85 -14.05
N ASP A 150 5.10 -11.43 -13.39
CA ASP A 150 4.99 -11.38 -11.93
C ASP A 150 6.20 -10.62 -11.32
N ARG A 151 6.46 -9.44 -11.86
CA ARG A 151 7.62 -8.64 -11.44
C ARG A 151 7.36 -7.97 -10.09
N THR A 152 8.33 -8.11 -9.20
CA THR A 152 8.37 -7.43 -7.90
C THR A 152 9.68 -6.66 -7.78
N ILE A 153 9.60 -5.38 -7.38
CA ILE A 153 10.73 -4.56 -6.99
C ILE A 153 10.72 -4.43 -5.48
N THR A 154 11.78 -4.88 -4.82
CA THR A 154 11.94 -4.70 -3.37
C THR A 154 13.01 -3.65 -3.10
N ILE A 155 12.65 -2.60 -2.37
CA ILE A 155 13.55 -1.53 -1.93
C ILE A 155 13.81 -1.74 -0.44
N GLU A 156 15.04 -2.15 -0.11
CA GLU A 156 15.47 -2.36 1.28
C GLU A 156 16.19 -1.11 1.76
N LEU A 157 15.63 -0.44 2.76
CA LEU A 157 16.19 0.74 3.39
C LEU A 157 16.74 0.40 4.78
N PRO A 158 18.03 0.66 5.06
CA PRO A 158 18.52 0.61 6.43
C PRO A 158 17.72 1.54 7.34
N ARG A 159 17.62 1.21 8.63
CA ARG A 159 16.82 1.94 9.62
C ARG A 159 17.12 3.44 9.64
N ASP A 160 18.38 3.83 9.54
CA ASP A 160 18.81 5.23 9.53
C ASP A 160 18.32 6.02 8.29
N VAL A 161 18.11 5.35 7.15
CA VAL A 161 17.49 5.96 5.97
C VAL A 161 15.96 5.92 6.09
N ALA A 162 15.42 4.75 6.48
CA ALA A 162 13.98 4.50 6.60
C ALA A 162 13.27 5.45 7.58
N ASP A 163 13.95 5.85 8.64
CA ASP A 163 13.42 6.75 9.68
C ASP A 163 13.61 8.26 9.34
N ASN A 164 14.27 8.61 8.23
CA ASN A 164 14.68 9.99 7.94
C ASN A 164 14.45 10.44 6.49
N LEU A 165 13.48 9.88 5.80
CA LEU A 165 13.15 10.35 4.45
C LEU A 165 12.51 11.74 4.50
N VAL A 166 12.95 12.62 3.60
CA VAL A 166 12.31 13.92 3.40
C VAL A 166 10.97 13.76 2.69
N GLY A 167 10.87 12.84 1.73
CA GLY A 167 9.59 12.62 1.06
C GLY A 167 9.52 11.34 0.26
N ILE A 168 8.30 10.87 0.07
CA ILE A 168 7.97 9.77 -0.84
C ILE A 168 6.92 10.31 -1.81
N MET A 169 7.19 10.20 -3.10
CA MET A 169 6.22 10.41 -4.17
C MET A 169 5.98 9.08 -4.87
N ALA A 170 4.73 8.68 -5.00
CA ALA A 170 4.37 7.45 -5.67
C ALA A 170 3.20 7.66 -6.66
N ASN A 171 3.41 7.23 -7.91
CA ASN A 171 2.38 7.16 -8.92
C ASN A 171 2.09 5.69 -9.22
N VAL A 172 0.92 5.21 -8.81
CA VAL A 172 0.51 3.82 -8.97
C VAL A 172 -0.57 3.72 -10.04
N GLY A 173 -0.27 2.99 -11.11
CA GLY A 173 -1.19 2.76 -12.24
C GLY A 173 -2.17 1.63 -11.94
N SER A 174 -1.79 0.41 -12.33
CA SER A 174 -2.54 -0.83 -12.08
C SER A 174 -1.70 -1.85 -11.29
N GLY A 175 -0.55 -1.43 -10.77
CA GLY A 175 0.30 -2.25 -9.90
C GLY A 175 -0.02 -2.01 -8.43
N ASP A 176 0.71 -2.69 -7.56
CA ASP A 176 0.55 -2.61 -6.12
C ASP A 176 1.78 -1.99 -5.47
N LEU A 177 1.58 -1.20 -4.44
CA LEU A 177 2.64 -0.57 -3.65
C LEU A 177 2.46 -0.92 -2.17
N ALA A 178 3.47 -1.55 -1.57
CA ALA A 178 3.54 -1.77 -0.13
C ALA A 178 4.72 -1.00 0.46
N VAL A 179 4.45 -0.16 1.45
CA VAL A 179 5.48 0.59 2.20
C VAL A 179 5.34 0.25 3.67
N ALA A 180 6.37 -0.33 4.28
CA ALA A 180 6.31 -0.83 5.65
C ALA A 180 7.43 -0.27 6.54
N ASP A 181 7.05 0.23 7.72
CA ASP A 181 7.94 0.75 8.76
C ASP A 181 8.85 1.89 8.28
N ILE A 182 8.28 2.83 7.53
CA ILE A 182 9.00 3.99 6.98
C ILE A 182 8.52 5.28 7.63
N ALA A 183 9.46 6.20 7.90
CA ALA A 183 9.15 7.55 8.32
C ALA A 183 9.57 8.58 7.26
N CYS A 184 8.66 9.49 6.92
CA CYS A 184 8.94 10.59 6.02
C CYS A 184 8.30 11.90 6.52
N HIS A 185 8.79 13.02 5.99
CA HIS A 185 8.16 14.31 6.24
C HIS A 185 6.92 14.47 5.37
N ASP A 186 7.06 14.25 4.07
CA ASP A 186 6.00 14.43 3.09
C ASP A 186 5.69 13.13 2.35
N LEU A 187 4.42 12.80 2.21
CA LEU A 187 3.93 11.65 1.46
C LEU A 187 2.93 12.12 0.40
N ASP A 188 3.21 11.81 -0.87
CA ASP A 188 2.33 12.12 -2.00
C ASP A 188 2.08 10.82 -2.80
N ILE A 189 0.85 10.32 -2.78
CA ILE A 189 0.47 9.09 -3.48
C ILE A 189 -0.70 9.37 -4.42
N THR A 190 -0.54 8.96 -5.67
CA THR A 190 -1.63 8.92 -6.65
C THR A 190 -1.84 7.49 -7.11
N LEU A 191 -3.02 6.95 -6.86
CA LEU A 191 -3.42 5.61 -7.25
C LEU A 191 -4.55 5.68 -8.30
N ASN A 192 -4.39 4.94 -9.40
CA ASN A 192 -5.44 4.83 -10.41
C ASN A 192 -6.32 3.59 -10.22
N SER A 193 -5.75 2.38 -10.17
CA SER A 193 -6.55 1.15 -10.15
C SER A 193 -5.94 -0.04 -9.40
N GLY A 194 -4.72 0.07 -8.90
CA GLY A 194 -4.08 -0.97 -8.09
C GLY A 194 -4.35 -0.79 -6.60
N ASP A 195 -3.53 -1.36 -5.77
CA ASP A 195 -3.66 -1.27 -4.32
C ASP A 195 -2.42 -0.61 -3.70
N VAL A 196 -2.64 0.16 -2.63
CA VAL A 196 -1.56 0.77 -1.85
C VAL A 196 -1.74 0.47 -0.37
N GLU A 197 -0.68 -0.02 0.25
CA GLU A 197 -0.58 -0.17 1.70
C GLU A 197 0.60 0.66 2.21
N PHE A 198 0.35 1.52 3.18
CA PHE A 198 1.38 2.32 3.85
C PHE A 198 1.27 2.15 5.36
N THR A 199 2.35 1.65 5.97
CA THR A 199 2.49 1.57 7.43
C THR A 199 3.71 2.38 7.86
N GLY A 200 3.52 3.36 8.74
CA GLY A 200 4.64 4.19 9.18
C GLY A 200 4.29 5.55 9.76
N THR A 201 5.20 6.50 9.60
CA THR A 201 5.09 7.86 10.15
C THR A 201 5.15 8.89 9.04
N VAL A 202 4.19 9.82 9.02
CA VAL A 202 4.23 11.02 8.18
C VAL A 202 4.18 12.23 9.08
N THR A 203 5.23 13.06 9.07
CA THR A 203 5.34 14.13 10.07
C THR A 203 4.76 15.47 9.62
N ASP A 204 4.81 15.80 8.35
CA ASP A 204 4.45 17.12 7.83
C ASP A 204 3.18 17.11 6.98
N THR A 205 3.22 16.53 5.79
CA THR A 205 2.09 16.55 4.85
C THR A 205 1.80 15.18 4.26
N LEU A 206 0.52 14.87 4.07
CA LEU A 206 0.06 13.68 3.35
C LEU A 206 -0.93 14.12 2.27
N ASN A 207 -0.66 13.74 1.02
CA ASN A 207 -1.59 13.87 -0.09
C ASN A 207 -1.86 12.49 -0.68
N ALA A 208 -3.12 12.07 -0.71
CA ALA A 208 -3.54 10.80 -1.28
C ALA A 208 -4.68 11.00 -2.27
N LYS A 209 -4.51 10.49 -3.49
CA LYS A 209 -5.55 10.52 -4.53
C LYS A 209 -5.81 9.12 -5.03
N VAL A 210 -7.06 8.70 -4.91
CA VAL A 210 -7.53 7.37 -5.32
C VAL A 210 -8.51 7.51 -6.48
N GLY A 211 -8.23 6.82 -7.58
CA GLY A 211 -9.16 6.69 -8.72
C GLY A 211 -10.21 5.60 -8.45
N SER A 212 -9.81 4.33 -8.62
CA SER A 212 -10.70 3.16 -8.50
C SER A 212 -10.07 1.99 -7.73
N GLY A 213 -8.85 2.15 -7.22
CA GLY A 213 -8.18 1.15 -6.39
C GLY A 213 -8.37 1.41 -4.91
N ASP A 214 -7.74 0.62 -4.07
CA ASP A 214 -7.89 0.69 -2.63
C ASP A 214 -6.59 1.18 -1.96
N MET A 215 -6.71 2.01 -0.93
CA MET A 215 -5.58 2.45 -0.11
C MET A 215 -5.82 2.16 1.36
N THR A 216 -4.80 1.59 2.01
CA THR A 216 -4.77 1.41 3.45
C THR A 216 -3.60 2.18 4.06
N PHE A 217 -3.89 3.00 5.08
CA PHE A 217 -2.87 3.72 5.85
C PHE A 217 -2.95 3.35 7.33
N GLU A 218 -1.84 2.91 7.88
CA GLU A 218 -1.63 2.77 9.32
C GLU A 218 -0.56 3.76 9.75
N LEU A 219 -0.96 4.91 10.30
CA LEU A 219 -0.05 5.99 10.65
C LEU A 219 0.29 5.96 12.13
N TYR A 220 1.54 5.65 12.47
CA TYR A 220 2.06 5.73 13.86
C TYR A 220 2.15 7.17 14.36
N GLN A 221 2.24 8.13 13.45
CA GLN A 221 2.10 9.55 13.69
C GLN A 221 1.46 10.18 12.45
N ALA A 222 0.40 10.95 12.67
CA ALA A 222 -0.29 11.67 11.62
C ALA A 222 0.40 13.01 11.28
N PRO A 223 0.22 13.54 10.07
CA PRO A 223 0.80 14.80 9.63
C PRO A 223 0.43 15.98 10.53
N ALA A 224 1.46 16.75 10.94
CA ALA A 224 1.27 17.91 11.81
C ALA A 224 0.84 19.19 11.08
N LYS A 225 0.93 19.21 9.73
CA LYS A 225 0.55 20.38 8.92
C LYS A 225 -0.76 20.15 8.17
N SER A 226 -0.77 19.18 7.26
CA SER A 226 -1.95 18.93 6.43
C SER A 226 -2.06 17.47 5.98
N MET A 227 -3.29 17.07 5.79
CA MET A 227 -3.67 15.82 5.14
C MET A 227 -4.76 16.15 4.11
N ASP A 228 -4.57 15.73 2.87
CA ASP A 228 -5.51 15.93 1.78
C ASP A 228 -5.76 14.57 1.10
N VAL A 229 -6.97 14.03 1.27
CA VAL A 229 -7.35 12.72 0.75
C VAL A 229 -8.55 12.88 -0.17
N SER A 230 -8.40 12.43 -1.41
CA SER A 230 -9.46 12.47 -2.42
C SER A 230 -9.72 11.08 -2.99
N VAL A 231 -10.93 10.59 -2.80
CA VAL A 231 -11.39 9.26 -3.21
C VAL A 231 -12.37 9.40 -4.37
N GLY A 232 -12.08 8.75 -5.50
CA GLY A 232 -12.97 8.72 -6.67
C GLY A 232 -14.07 7.65 -6.52
N SER A 233 -13.73 6.40 -6.86
CA SER A 233 -14.64 5.24 -6.81
C SER A 233 -14.02 4.04 -6.09
N GLY A 234 -12.80 4.16 -5.61
CA GLY A 234 -12.13 3.16 -4.78
C GLY A 234 -12.37 3.41 -3.31
N ASP A 235 -11.71 2.66 -2.45
CA ASP A 235 -11.89 2.74 -1.01
C ASP A 235 -10.60 3.19 -0.32
N VAL A 236 -10.74 3.93 0.79
CA VAL A 236 -9.61 4.33 1.64
C VAL A 236 -9.90 3.97 3.09
N GLU A 237 -9.00 3.19 3.68
CA GLU A 237 -8.99 2.93 5.11
C GLU A 237 -7.78 3.61 5.75
N MET A 238 -8.02 4.43 6.77
CA MET A 238 -6.94 5.17 7.43
C MET A 238 -7.07 5.13 8.94
N THR A 239 -6.02 4.69 9.62
CA THR A 239 -5.91 4.76 11.08
C THR A 239 -4.82 5.73 11.50
N VAL A 240 -5.09 6.51 12.55
CA VAL A 240 -4.16 7.47 13.14
C VAL A 240 -4.21 7.37 14.66
N PRO A 241 -3.16 7.81 15.40
CA PRO A 241 -3.22 7.85 16.85
C PRO A 241 -4.43 8.65 17.38
N SER A 242 -5.14 8.11 18.35
CA SER A 242 -6.33 8.75 18.94
C SER A 242 -6.05 10.14 19.54
N SER A 243 -4.78 10.44 19.85
CA SER A 243 -4.33 11.75 20.34
C SER A 243 -4.05 12.77 19.22
N THR A 244 -4.24 12.41 17.95
CA THR A 244 -3.99 13.30 16.81
C THR A 244 -4.85 14.54 16.89
N GLY A 245 -4.21 15.73 16.90
CA GLY A 245 -4.91 17.02 16.93
C GLY A 245 -5.09 17.59 15.52
N PHE A 246 -6.34 17.84 15.12
CA PHE A 246 -6.65 18.35 13.77
C PHE A 246 -7.95 19.17 13.73
N LYS A 247 -8.09 19.92 12.65
CA LYS A 247 -9.35 20.45 12.14
C LYS A 247 -9.57 19.86 10.74
N ALA A 248 -10.70 19.20 10.52
CA ALA A 248 -11.02 18.56 9.26
C ALA A 248 -12.22 19.19 8.56
N SER A 249 -12.17 19.16 7.23
CA SER A 249 -13.31 19.43 6.35
C SER A 249 -13.59 18.18 5.50
N LEU A 250 -14.85 17.79 5.40
CA LEU A 250 -15.31 16.63 4.66
C LEU A 250 -16.34 17.04 3.60
N THR A 251 -16.17 16.53 2.40
CA THR A 251 -17.14 16.61 1.32
C THR A 251 -17.42 15.20 0.80
N VAL A 252 -18.68 14.76 0.81
CA VAL A 252 -19.10 13.44 0.33
C VAL A 252 -20.05 13.59 -0.85
N GLY A 253 -19.81 12.84 -1.92
CA GLY A 253 -20.68 12.75 -3.10
C GLY A 253 -21.74 11.67 -2.95
N SER A 254 -21.51 10.50 -3.55
CA SER A 254 -22.45 9.36 -3.52
C SER A 254 -21.92 8.17 -2.72
N GLY A 255 -20.69 8.24 -2.24
CA GLY A 255 -20.07 7.25 -1.38
C GLY A 255 -20.36 7.50 0.10
N ASP A 256 -19.71 6.74 0.95
CA ASP A 256 -19.86 6.81 2.39
C ASP A 256 -18.55 7.29 3.05
N PHE A 257 -18.70 7.97 4.21
CA PHE A 257 -17.58 8.32 5.08
C PHE A 257 -17.89 7.90 6.51
N GLU A 258 -17.00 7.11 7.09
CA GLU A 258 -17.11 6.67 8.48
C GLU A 258 -15.92 7.18 9.29
N SER A 259 -16.16 7.58 10.55
CA SER A 259 -15.09 7.95 11.47
C SER A 259 -15.56 7.97 12.93
N ASP A 260 -14.79 7.35 13.80
CA ASP A 260 -15.01 7.42 15.26
C ASP A 260 -14.64 8.80 15.86
N PHE A 261 -14.01 9.70 15.09
CA PHE A 261 -13.81 11.10 15.48
C PHE A 261 -15.07 11.96 15.29
N LEU A 262 -16.08 11.46 14.59
CA LEU A 262 -17.31 12.20 14.36
C LEU A 262 -18.19 12.28 15.64
N PRO A 263 -18.93 13.37 15.83
CA PRO A 263 -19.86 13.48 16.94
C PRO A 263 -20.92 12.39 16.93
N LEU A 264 -21.32 11.91 18.11
CA LEU A 264 -22.39 10.91 18.28
C LEU A 264 -23.69 11.38 17.61
N GLY A 265 -24.27 10.54 16.77
CA GLY A 265 -25.53 10.80 16.08
C GLY A 265 -25.39 11.23 14.62
N TYR A 266 -24.19 11.22 14.13
CA TYR A 266 -23.90 11.34 12.71
C TYR A 266 -24.26 10.02 12.00
N ASP A 267 -25.07 10.05 10.96
CA ASP A 267 -25.60 8.86 10.27
C ASP A 267 -25.07 8.67 8.83
N GLY A 268 -24.02 9.41 8.44
CA GLY A 268 -23.34 9.19 7.15
C GLY A 268 -24.17 9.51 5.90
N GLU A 269 -25.49 9.67 6.02
CA GLU A 269 -26.36 9.94 4.89
C GLU A 269 -26.37 11.43 4.51
N THR A 270 -25.77 11.74 3.38
CA THR A 270 -25.89 13.04 2.67
C THR A 270 -25.25 14.23 3.36
N ILE A 271 -23.89 14.31 3.37
CA ILE A 271 -23.24 15.54 3.76
C ILE A 271 -22.52 16.17 2.59
N LEU A 272 -22.99 17.32 2.23
CA LEU A 272 -22.33 18.14 1.23
C LEU A 272 -21.08 18.86 1.77
N ASN A 273 -21.02 19.20 3.06
CA ASN A 273 -19.85 19.81 3.72
C ASN A 273 -19.96 19.65 5.24
N LEU A 274 -19.06 18.93 5.85
CA LEU A 274 -18.94 18.81 7.31
C LEU A 274 -17.60 19.35 7.79
N GLU A 275 -17.61 20.10 8.89
CA GLU A 275 -16.40 20.41 9.65
C GLU A 275 -16.42 19.63 10.97
N PHE A 276 -15.31 18.97 11.31
CA PHE A 276 -15.11 18.31 12.59
C PHE A 276 -13.66 18.46 13.06
N ASP A 277 -13.40 18.21 14.31
CA ASP A 277 -12.08 18.43 14.88
C ASP A 277 -11.78 17.51 16.06
N ASN A 278 -10.49 17.34 16.35
CA ASN A 278 -10.00 16.65 17.52
C ASN A 278 -8.82 17.40 18.13
N GLY A 279 -8.70 17.37 19.45
CA GLY A 279 -7.53 17.88 20.17
C GLY A 279 -7.21 19.36 19.92
N ASP A 280 -5.95 19.67 19.65
CA ASP A 280 -5.41 21.03 19.58
C ASP A 280 -5.66 21.78 18.26
N LYS A 281 -6.21 21.08 17.23
CA LYS A 281 -6.57 21.65 15.94
C LYS A 281 -5.42 22.32 15.18
N SER A 282 -4.19 21.91 15.41
CA SER A 282 -2.99 22.51 14.80
C SER A 282 -2.85 22.11 13.34
N ALA A 283 -3.23 20.87 12.98
CA ALA A 283 -3.23 20.37 11.62
C ALA A 283 -4.55 20.67 10.90
N THR A 284 -4.50 20.74 9.57
CA THR A 284 -5.68 20.90 8.71
C THR A 284 -5.83 19.68 7.80
N TYR A 285 -6.95 18.98 7.93
CA TYR A 285 -7.26 17.81 7.13
C TYR A 285 -8.44 18.07 6.21
N ARG A 286 -8.37 17.53 5.02
CA ARG A 286 -9.40 17.65 4.00
C ARG A 286 -9.68 16.29 3.39
N PHE A 287 -10.95 15.92 3.39
CA PHE A 287 -11.45 14.67 2.82
C PHE A 287 -12.49 14.96 1.75
N GLU A 288 -12.27 14.41 0.56
CA GLU A 288 -13.21 14.47 -0.56
C GLU A 288 -13.52 13.04 -1.00
N VAL A 289 -14.76 12.59 -0.81
CA VAL A 289 -15.22 11.24 -1.18
C VAL A 289 -16.22 11.38 -2.33
N GLY A 290 -15.90 10.74 -3.47
CA GLY A 290 -16.75 10.74 -4.66
C GLY A 290 -17.87 9.70 -4.59
N SER A 291 -17.63 8.51 -5.14
CA SER A 291 -18.56 7.38 -5.16
C SER A 291 -18.00 6.13 -4.46
N GLY A 292 -16.77 6.19 -4.01
CA GLY A 292 -16.15 5.18 -3.17
C GLY A 292 -16.40 5.45 -1.69
N ASP A 293 -15.77 4.69 -0.83
CA ASP A 293 -15.94 4.77 0.61
C ASP A 293 -14.64 5.17 1.30
N MET A 294 -14.74 5.85 2.44
CA MET A 294 -13.58 6.20 3.25
C MET A 294 -13.86 5.98 4.73
N SER A 295 -12.93 5.33 5.41
CA SER A 295 -12.86 5.32 6.88
C SER A 295 -11.63 6.10 7.37
N PHE A 296 -11.83 6.87 8.48
CA PHE A 296 -10.76 7.62 9.15
C PHE A 296 -10.92 7.49 10.66
N ASP A 297 -10.13 6.62 11.27
CA ASP A 297 -10.37 6.15 12.63
C ASP A 297 -9.18 6.32 13.57
N PRO A 298 -9.43 6.50 14.87
CA PRO A 298 -8.37 6.41 15.88
C PRO A 298 -7.93 4.95 16.08
N GLU A 299 -6.58 4.78 16.23
CA GLU A 299 -6.01 3.54 16.74
C GLU A 299 -6.21 3.40 18.26
#